data_0d26006083066f3689b4ff7f58f74c5e
#
_entry.id   0d26006083066f3689b4ff7f58f74c5e
#
_cell.length_a   1.000
_cell.length_b   1.000
_cell.length_c   1.000
_cell.angle_alpha   90.00
_cell.angle_beta   90.00
_cell.angle_gamma   90.00
#
_symmetry.space_group_name_H-M   'P 1'
#
loop_
_entity.id
_entity.type
_entity.pdbx_description
1 polymer ?
#
loop_
_entity_poly.entity_id
_entity_poly.type
_entity_poly.pdbx_seq_one_letter_code
_entity_poly.pdbx_strand_id
1 'polypeptide(L)'
;MAANTSWAALGKATDLRNRIFFTLGLLIVYRLGTFIPVPGIDGASLREFMEGAATGIGGILSMFTGGALGRMGIFALGIMPYISASIIVQLLTSMVPKLEQLKKEGEQGRKKINQYTRYGTVFLATLQAYGLAASLEAGDLVTDPGLFFRASCVITLVGGTMFLMWLGEQTTARGIGNGISLIIFVGIVAEIPAAMAQFFSQGRSGAISPAVIIGVIVMVIVTIAFVVFMERALRKIHIQYPRRQAGMKVYEGGSSSLPVKVNPAGVIPAIFASSLLLLPATISTFSGSDTGPVMSTIMAYFGPGQPLYLLFFVVMIVFFSYFYTFNVSFKPDEVAENLKNQNGFVPGIRPGKKTAEYLEYVVSRILALGSAYLAAVCLLPEILRAELAVPFYFGGTSVLIVVSVTMDTIQQVQSHLLAHQYEGLIEKSQLCGKSKKRTTRKAPARR
;
A
#
# COMPACT_ATOMS: atom_id res chain seq x y z
N MET A 1 -10.48 23.88 3.39
CA MET A 1 -11.63 23.92 4.33
C MET A 1 -11.60 22.63 5.12
N ALA A 2 -11.25 22.68 6.40
CA ALA A 2 -11.40 21.51 7.27
C ALA A 2 -12.90 21.38 7.54
N ALA A 3 -13.56 20.47 6.84
CA ALA A 3 -14.91 20.08 7.16
C ALA A 3 -14.86 19.48 8.57
N ASN A 4 -15.50 20.12 9.55
CA ASN A 4 -15.84 19.50 10.82
C ASN A 4 -16.70 18.27 10.50
N THR A 5 -16.04 17.13 10.27
CA THR A 5 -16.70 15.84 10.14
C THR A 5 -17.21 15.48 11.52
N SER A 6 -18.46 15.90 11.80
CA SER A 6 -19.10 15.51 13.03
C SER A 6 -19.27 13.98 13.01
N TRP A 7 -18.66 13.30 13.95
CA TRP A 7 -18.82 11.85 14.17
C TRP A 7 -20.29 11.44 14.23
N ALA A 8 -21.19 12.37 14.56
CA ALA A 8 -22.63 12.21 14.49
C ALA A 8 -23.17 11.97 13.06
N ALA A 9 -22.47 12.43 12.01
CA ALA A 9 -22.87 12.18 10.63
C ALA A 9 -22.58 10.74 10.19
N LEU A 10 -21.57 10.09 10.77
CA LEU A 10 -21.26 8.67 10.56
C LEU A 10 -22.40 7.74 10.99
N GLY A 11 -23.11 8.10 12.07
CA GLY A 11 -24.25 7.31 12.56
C GLY A 11 -25.46 7.30 11.62
N LYS A 12 -25.60 8.32 10.74
CA LYS A 12 -26.71 8.45 9.80
C LYS A 12 -26.45 7.80 8.45
N ALA A 13 -25.19 7.59 8.07
CA ALA A 13 -24.80 6.96 6.81
C ALA A 13 -24.73 5.43 6.96
N THR A 14 -25.85 4.74 6.80
CA THR A 14 -25.97 3.28 6.99
C THR A 14 -25.05 2.49 6.05
N ASP A 15 -24.92 2.90 4.79
CA ASP A 15 -24.05 2.25 3.81
C ASP A 15 -22.58 2.33 4.22
N LEU A 16 -22.11 3.51 4.61
CA LEU A 16 -20.73 3.71 5.07
C LEU A 16 -20.43 2.87 6.33
N ARG A 17 -21.38 2.83 7.26
CA ARG A 17 -21.25 2.02 8.49
C ARG A 17 -21.13 0.53 8.16
N ASN A 18 -21.93 0.02 7.25
CA ASN A 18 -21.88 -1.37 6.82
C ASN A 18 -20.53 -1.71 6.14
N ARG A 19 -19.98 -0.82 5.33
CA ARG A 19 -18.66 -0.95 4.72
C ARG A 19 -17.55 -0.97 5.76
N ILE A 20 -17.62 -0.11 6.79
CA ILE A 20 -16.65 -0.10 7.90
C ILE A 20 -16.71 -1.43 8.67
N PHE A 21 -17.91 -1.87 9.07
CA PHE A 21 -18.05 -3.14 9.79
C PHE A 21 -17.60 -4.34 8.97
N PHE A 22 -17.88 -4.35 7.67
CA PHE A 22 -17.39 -5.38 6.76
C PHE A 22 -15.85 -5.41 6.71
N THR A 23 -15.21 -4.24 6.57
CA THR A 23 -13.76 -4.13 6.57
C THR A 23 -13.17 -4.63 7.90
N LEU A 24 -13.71 -4.18 9.04
CA LEU A 24 -13.25 -4.63 10.35
C LEU A 24 -13.44 -6.15 10.53
N GLY A 25 -14.57 -6.71 10.08
CA GLY A 25 -14.82 -8.15 10.13
C GLY A 25 -13.78 -8.96 9.35
N LEU A 26 -13.43 -8.50 8.14
CA LEU A 26 -12.40 -9.15 7.33
C LEU A 26 -10.99 -9.04 7.96
N LEU A 27 -10.67 -7.91 8.60
CA LEU A 27 -9.40 -7.76 9.32
C LEU A 27 -9.31 -8.66 10.56
N ILE A 28 -10.43 -8.91 11.25
CA ILE A 28 -10.51 -9.90 12.34
C ILE A 28 -10.26 -11.30 11.80
N VAL A 29 -10.87 -11.68 10.68
CA VAL A 29 -10.64 -12.99 10.03
C VAL A 29 -9.17 -13.15 9.64
N TYR A 30 -8.55 -12.10 9.06
CA TYR A 30 -7.11 -12.10 8.80
C TYR A 30 -6.31 -12.38 10.07
N ARG A 31 -6.60 -11.64 11.15
CA ARG A 31 -5.85 -11.78 12.40
C ARG A 31 -6.01 -13.16 13.03
N LEU A 32 -7.21 -13.74 13.02
CA LEU A 32 -7.44 -15.11 13.49
C LEU A 32 -6.60 -16.13 12.71
N GLY A 33 -6.54 -16.00 11.39
CA GLY A 33 -5.75 -16.92 10.55
C GLY A 33 -4.24 -16.84 10.80
N THR A 34 -3.70 -15.73 11.30
CA THR A 34 -2.26 -15.63 11.65
C THR A 34 -1.88 -16.49 12.87
N PHE A 35 -2.85 -16.96 13.65
CA PHE A 35 -2.62 -17.82 14.83
C PHE A 35 -2.83 -19.31 14.56
N ILE A 36 -3.35 -19.69 13.40
CA ILE A 36 -3.55 -21.09 13.03
C ILE A 36 -2.23 -21.66 12.52
N PRO A 37 -1.55 -22.56 13.23
CA PRO A 37 -0.26 -23.09 12.80
C PRO A 37 -0.40 -24.08 11.64
N VAL A 38 0.66 -24.19 10.83
CA VAL A 38 0.78 -25.24 9.82
C VAL A 38 1.00 -26.60 10.54
N PRO A 39 0.29 -27.66 10.16
CA PRO A 39 0.44 -28.96 10.81
C PRO A 39 1.84 -29.56 10.57
N GLY A 40 2.36 -30.31 11.56
CA GLY A 40 3.63 -31.02 11.48
C GLY A 40 4.87 -30.22 11.89
N ILE A 41 4.71 -29.05 12.50
CA ILE A 41 5.80 -28.20 12.98
C ILE A 41 5.84 -28.22 14.52
N ASP A 42 7.04 -28.41 15.09
CA ASP A 42 7.24 -28.29 16.53
C ASP A 42 7.33 -26.81 16.95
N GLY A 43 6.32 -26.36 17.70
CA GLY A 43 6.21 -24.96 18.12
C GLY A 43 7.25 -24.53 19.15
N ALA A 44 7.89 -25.46 19.89
CA ALA A 44 8.92 -25.14 20.87
C ALA A 44 10.26 -24.85 20.18
N SER A 45 10.69 -25.76 19.34
CA SER A 45 11.92 -25.63 18.53
C SER A 45 11.85 -24.44 17.57
N LEU A 46 10.65 -24.17 17.01
CA LEU A 46 10.43 -23.02 16.14
C LEU A 46 10.63 -21.68 16.87
N ARG A 47 10.16 -21.54 18.11
CA ARG A 47 10.36 -20.30 18.88
C ARG A 47 11.82 -20.01 19.15
N GLU A 48 12.59 -21.02 19.55
CA GLU A 48 14.01 -20.89 19.79
C GLU A 48 14.78 -20.50 18.52
N PHE A 49 14.45 -21.14 17.38
CA PHE A 49 15.02 -20.78 16.08
C PHE A 49 14.67 -19.34 15.66
N MET A 50 13.42 -18.93 15.86
CA MET A 50 12.95 -17.60 15.47
C MET A 50 13.49 -16.49 16.39
N GLU A 51 13.74 -16.77 17.67
CA GLU A 51 14.42 -15.82 18.57
C GLU A 51 15.86 -15.55 18.10
N GLY A 52 16.56 -16.55 17.61
CA GLY A 52 17.88 -16.39 16.99
C GLY A 52 17.83 -15.65 15.64
N ALA A 53 16.81 -15.87 14.83
CA ALA A 53 16.63 -15.23 13.54
C ALA A 53 15.95 -13.83 13.61
N ALA A 54 15.46 -13.44 14.78
CA ALA A 54 14.71 -12.19 14.98
C ALA A 54 15.53 -10.93 14.65
N THR A 55 16.84 -10.95 14.80
CA THR A 55 17.73 -9.82 14.51
C THR A 55 18.04 -9.63 13.01
N GLY A 56 17.64 -10.59 12.16
CA GLY A 56 17.94 -10.62 10.72
C GLY A 56 16.74 -10.38 9.82
N ILE A 57 16.82 -10.94 8.61
CA ILE A 57 15.80 -10.89 7.56
C ILE A 57 14.48 -11.50 8.02
N GLY A 58 14.51 -12.54 8.86
CA GLY A 58 13.34 -13.20 9.44
C GLY A 58 12.46 -12.25 10.25
N GLY A 59 13.06 -11.31 10.99
CA GLY A 59 12.32 -10.30 11.74
C GLY A 59 11.57 -9.31 10.84
N ILE A 60 12.19 -8.88 9.73
CA ILE A 60 11.54 -8.00 8.75
C ILE A 60 10.35 -8.70 8.06
N LEU A 61 10.54 -9.95 7.62
CA LEU A 61 9.47 -10.75 7.02
C LEU A 61 8.34 -11.02 8.01
N SER A 62 8.65 -11.35 9.27
CA SER A 62 7.66 -11.56 10.32
C SER A 62 6.79 -10.33 10.54
N MET A 63 7.36 -9.14 10.50
CA MET A 63 6.64 -7.88 10.65
C MET A 63 5.61 -7.65 9.53
N PHE A 64 5.98 -7.90 8.26
CA PHE A 64 5.05 -7.76 7.13
C PHE A 64 3.92 -8.80 7.16
N THR A 65 4.15 -9.95 7.79
CA THR A 65 3.15 -11.01 7.93
C THR A 65 2.35 -10.92 9.23
N GLY A 66 2.60 -9.91 10.08
CA GLY A 66 1.93 -9.74 11.37
C GLY A 66 2.25 -10.83 12.38
N GLY A 67 3.50 -11.31 12.40
CA GLY A 67 3.97 -12.38 13.26
C GLY A 67 3.56 -13.79 12.82
N ALA A 68 2.89 -13.94 11.68
CA ALA A 68 2.47 -15.25 11.18
C ALA A 68 3.66 -16.12 10.80
N LEU A 69 4.76 -15.54 10.30
CA LEU A 69 5.98 -16.29 9.99
C LEU A 69 6.64 -16.84 11.27
N GLY A 70 6.73 -16.04 12.32
CA GLY A 70 7.31 -16.45 13.59
C GLY A 70 6.56 -17.57 14.32
N ARG A 71 5.29 -17.75 13.97
CA ARG A 71 4.42 -18.82 14.50
C ARG A 71 4.15 -19.92 13.47
N MET A 72 4.74 -19.81 12.27
CA MET A 72 4.43 -20.66 11.11
C MET A 72 2.93 -20.86 10.92
N GLY A 73 2.18 -19.75 10.94
CA GLY A 73 0.76 -19.75 10.66
C GLY A 73 0.48 -20.04 9.19
N ILE A 74 -0.79 -20.37 8.87
CA ILE A 74 -1.25 -20.58 7.48
C ILE A 74 -1.02 -19.36 6.58
N PHE A 75 -0.84 -18.17 7.17
CA PHE A 75 -0.50 -16.92 6.48
C PHE A 75 0.97 -16.53 6.59
N ALA A 76 1.88 -17.50 6.84
CA ALA A 76 3.31 -17.22 7.03
C ALA A 76 3.97 -16.53 5.81
N LEU A 77 3.56 -16.83 4.59
CA LEU A 77 4.00 -16.11 3.39
C LEU A 77 3.37 -14.72 3.26
N GLY A 78 2.28 -14.47 3.97
CA GLY A 78 1.53 -13.21 3.88
C GLY A 78 1.06 -12.90 2.47
N ILE A 79 1.06 -11.61 2.12
CA ILE A 79 0.66 -11.10 0.82
C ILE A 79 1.86 -10.83 -0.12
N MET A 80 3.09 -11.14 0.34
CA MET A 80 4.32 -10.85 -0.40
C MET A 80 4.39 -11.50 -1.79
N PRO A 81 3.99 -12.78 -2.00
CA PRO A 81 3.98 -13.39 -3.34
C PRO A 81 3.07 -12.65 -4.30
N TYR A 82 1.93 -12.15 -3.82
CA TYR A 82 1.01 -11.35 -4.64
C TYR A 82 1.61 -9.98 -5.02
N ILE A 83 2.27 -9.30 -4.09
CA ILE A 83 2.93 -8.02 -4.36
C ILE A 83 3.99 -8.22 -5.44
N SER A 84 4.86 -9.22 -5.29
CA SER A 84 5.92 -9.53 -6.26
C SER A 84 5.33 -9.86 -7.63
N ALA A 85 4.29 -10.70 -7.70
CA ALA A 85 3.60 -11.02 -8.95
C ALA A 85 2.97 -9.78 -9.61
N SER A 86 2.36 -8.92 -8.80
CA SER A 86 1.74 -7.68 -9.27
C SER A 86 2.77 -6.71 -9.86
N ILE A 87 3.94 -6.58 -9.22
CA ILE A 87 5.05 -5.78 -9.75
C ILE A 87 5.51 -6.31 -11.09
N ILE A 88 5.78 -7.61 -11.18
CA ILE A 88 6.25 -8.26 -12.41
C ILE A 88 5.23 -8.07 -13.54
N VAL A 89 3.95 -8.29 -13.28
CA VAL A 89 2.89 -8.11 -14.29
C VAL A 89 2.73 -6.64 -14.69
N GLN A 90 2.87 -5.69 -13.78
CA GLN A 90 2.82 -4.27 -14.09
C GLN A 90 4.01 -3.82 -14.95
N LEU A 91 5.22 -4.31 -14.65
CA LEU A 91 6.40 -4.07 -15.47
C LEU A 91 6.23 -4.67 -16.87
N LEU A 92 5.78 -5.92 -16.95
CA LEU A 92 5.51 -6.59 -18.24
C LEU A 92 4.43 -5.86 -19.04
N THR A 93 3.40 -5.32 -18.39
CA THR A 93 2.33 -4.55 -19.06
C THR A 93 2.84 -3.25 -19.68
N SER A 94 3.89 -2.66 -19.14
CA SER A 94 4.52 -1.47 -19.73
C SER A 94 5.55 -1.80 -20.83
N MET A 95 6.14 -3.00 -20.79
CA MET A 95 7.19 -3.41 -21.75
C MET A 95 6.66 -4.18 -22.95
N VAL A 96 5.56 -4.93 -22.77
CA VAL A 96 5.00 -5.80 -23.80
C VAL A 96 3.80 -5.15 -24.48
N PRO A 97 3.88 -4.81 -25.80
CA PRO A 97 2.81 -4.10 -26.50
C PRO A 97 1.44 -4.81 -26.46
N LYS A 98 1.43 -6.14 -26.46
CA LYS A 98 0.18 -6.93 -26.35
C LYS A 98 -0.54 -6.71 -25.01
N LEU A 99 0.21 -6.64 -23.92
CA LEU A 99 -0.36 -6.38 -22.57
C LEU A 99 -0.77 -4.93 -22.42
N GLU A 100 -0.06 -4.01 -23.06
CA GLU A 100 -0.46 -2.59 -23.08
C GLU A 100 -1.80 -2.40 -23.84
N GLN A 101 -1.98 -3.10 -24.96
CA GLN A 101 -3.25 -3.10 -25.69
C GLN A 101 -4.40 -3.64 -24.83
N LEU A 102 -4.17 -4.77 -24.13
CA LEU A 102 -5.13 -5.32 -23.15
C LEU A 102 -5.51 -4.29 -22.09
N LYS A 103 -4.54 -3.51 -21.58
CA LYS A 103 -4.81 -2.44 -20.62
C LYS A 103 -5.73 -1.34 -21.18
N LYS A 104 -5.61 -1.06 -22.49
CA LYS A 104 -6.45 -0.08 -23.21
C LYS A 104 -7.86 -0.59 -23.51
N GLU A 105 -8.11 -1.91 -23.47
CA GLU A 105 -9.43 -2.52 -23.65
C GLU A 105 -10.42 -2.26 -22.48
N GLY A 106 -9.98 -1.54 -21.44
CA GLY A 106 -10.82 -1.16 -20.30
C GLY A 106 -11.03 -2.29 -19.30
N GLU A 107 -12.28 -2.52 -18.86
CA GLU A 107 -12.56 -3.48 -17.76
C GLU A 107 -12.26 -4.95 -18.12
N GLN A 108 -12.49 -5.34 -19.35
CA GLN A 108 -12.22 -6.72 -19.80
C GLN A 108 -10.72 -7.02 -19.80
N GLY A 109 -9.92 -6.08 -20.28
CA GLY A 109 -8.47 -6.21 -20.28
C GLY A 109 -7.90 -6.22 -18.84
N ARG A 110 -8.43 -5.38 -17.96
CA ARG A 110 -8.04 -5.37 -16.54
C ARG A 110 -8.34 -6.72 -15.85
N LYS A 111 -9.47 -7.34 -16.15
CA LYS A 111 -9.79 -8.69 -15.62
C LYS A 111 -8.76 -9.73 -16.05
N LYS A 112 -8.32 -9.71 -17.32
CA LYS A 112 -7.28 -10.63 -17.82
C LYS A 112 -5.92 -10.37 -17.15
N ILE A 113 -5.51 -9.10 -16.98
CA ILE A 113 -4.28 -8.73 -16.28
C ILE A 113 -4.31 -9.22 -14.84
N ASN A 114 -5.44 -9.05 -14.14
CA ASN A 114 -5.61 -9.57 -12.79
C ASN A 114 -5.52 -11.10 -12.73
N GLN A 115 -6.04 -11.82 -13.73
CA GLN A 115 -5.87 -13.27 -13.83
C GLN A 115 -4.40 -13.67 -13.97
N TYR A 116 -3.62 -12.97 -14.80
CA TYR A 116 -2.18 -13.22 -14.92
C TYR A 116 -1.45 -12.98 -13.60
N THR A 117 -1.84 -11.92 -12.88
CA THR A 117 -1.30 -11.65 -11.53
C THR A 117 -1.61 -12.79 -10.57
N ARG A 118 -2.83 -13.34 -10.59
CA ARG A 118 -3.22 -14.50 -9.75
C ARG A 118 -2.39 -15.75 -10.08
N TYR A 119 -2.21 -16.06 -11.37
CA TYR A 119 -1.36 -17.21 -11.77
C TYR A 119 0.10 -17.01 -11.36
N GLY A 120 0.63 -15.80 -11.56
CA GLY A 120 1.96 -15.44 -11.07
C GLY A 120 2.10 -15.57 -9.56
N THR A 121 1.05 -15.18 -8.81
CA THR A 121 1.02 -15.33 -7.34
C THR A 121 1.08 -16.80 -6.92
N VAL A 122 0.27 -17.67 -7.55
CA VAL A 122 0.30 -19.11 -7.26
C VAL A 122 1.67 -19.69 -7.51
N PHE A 123 2.28 -19.35 -8.67
CA PHE A 123 3.62 -19.84 -9.02
C PHE A 123 4.69 -19.39 -8.00
N LEU A 124 4.75 -18.10 -7.68
CA LEU A 124 5.71 -17.58 -6.72
C LEU A 124 5.45 -18.10 -5.30
N ALA A 125 4.18 -18.18 -4.89
CA ALA A 125 3.83 -18.72 -3.57
C ALA A 125 4.23 -20.20 -3.44
N THR A 126 4.05 -21.02 -4.49
CA THR A 126 4.46 -22.42 -4.49
C THR A 126 5.97 -22.56 -4.37
N LEU A 127 6.73 -21.75 -5.10
CA LEU A 127 8.18 -21.76 -5.05
C LEU A 127 8.69 -21.35 -3.68
N GLN A 128 8.14 -20.28 -3.10
CA GLN A 128 8.49 -19.79 -1.76
C GLN A 128 8.07 -20.77 -0.66
N ALA A 129 6.87 -21.35 -0.76
CA ALA A 129 6.38 -22.35 0.20
C ALA A 129 7.25 -23.61 0.21
N TYR A 130 7.66 -24.09 -0.97
CA TYR A 130 8.54 -25.25 -1.08
C TYR A 130 9.90 -24.97 -0.45
N GLY A 131 10.49 -23.81 -0.75
CA GLY A 131 11.76 -23.41 -0.17
C GLY A 131 11.69 -23.29 1.36
N LEU A 132 10.60 -22.70 1.89
CA LEU A 132 10.37 -22.59 3.31
C LEU A 132 10.22 -23.99 3.98
N ALA A 133 9.45 -24.89 3.35
CA ALA A 133 9.31 -26.27 3.85
C ALA A 133 10.65 -27.01 3.89
N ALA A 134 11.47 -26.87 2.85
CA ALA A 134 12.81 -27.46 2.81
C ALA A 134 13.76 -26.87 3.88
N SER A 135 13.68 -25.56 4.13
CA SER A 135 14.45 -24.89 5.16
C SER A 135 14.06 -25.36 6.58
N LEU A 136 12.76 -25.58 6.82
CA LEU A 136 12.27 -26.09 8.10
C LEU A 136 12.73 -27.53 8.38
N GLU A 137 12.76 -28.39 7.35
CA GLU A 137 13.29 -29.74 7.48
C GLU A 137 14.79 -29.74 7.75
N ALA A 138 15.55 -28.88 7.06
CA ALA A 138 16.99 -28.76 7.28
C ALA A 138 17.35 -28.23 8.68
N GLY A 139 16.44 -27.53 9.33
CA GLY A 139 16.58 -27.00 10.69
C GLY A 139 16.09 -27.94 11.80
N ASP A 140 15.70 -29.18 11.50
CA ASP A 140 15.10 -30.14 12.45
C ASP A 140 13.90 -29.59 13.24
N LEU A 141 13.09 -28.70 12.58
CA LEU A 141 11.93 -28.06 13.19
C LEU A 141 10.62 -28.81 12.92
N VAL A 142 10.71 -29.95 12.25
CA VAL A 142 9.57 -30.75 11.77
C VAL A 142 9.51 -32.06 12.54
N THR A 143 8.30 -32.42 12.99
CA THR A 143 8.06 -33.65 13.73
C THR A 143 8.32 -34.91 12.87
N ASP A 144 7.84 -34.91 11.62
CA ASP A 144 7.98 -36.01 10.67
C ASP A 144 8.49 -35.46 9.32
N PRO A 145 9.83 -35.43 9.08
CA PRO A 145 10.37 -34.95 7.81
C PRO A 145 10.03 -35.90 6.68
N GLY A 146 9.61 -35.36 5.51
CA GLY A 146 9.30 -36.16 4.33
C GLY A 146 8.44 -35.45 3.29
N LEU A 147 8.23 -36.15 2.18
CA LEU A 147 7.46 -35.63 1.04
C LEU A 147 6.03 -35.19 1.45
N PHE A 148 5.43 -35.92 2.40
CA PHE A 148 4.10 -35.62 2.89
C PHE A 148 4.04 -34.26 3.62
N PHE A 149 5.02 -34.00 4.49
CA PHE A 149 5.12 -32.69 5.16
C PHE A 149 5.33 -31.56 4.15
N ARG A 150 6.26 -31.71 3.19
CA ARG A 150 6.51 -30.70 2.15
C ARG A 150 5.24 -30.39 1.35
N ALA A 151 4.54 -31.44 0.91
CA ALA A 151 3.30 -31.28 0.14
C ALA A 151 2.20 -30.59 0.96
N SER A 152 1.98 -31.02 2.22
CA SER A 152 1.02 -30.43 3.13
C SER A 152 1.34 -28.96 3.44
N CYS A 153 2.60 -28.64 3.73
CA CYS A 153 3.06 -27.28 3.98
C CYS A 153 2.85 -26.37 2.76
N VAL A 154 3.24 -26.82 1.57
CA VAL A 154 3.06 -26.07 0.32
C VAL A 154 1.58 -25.80 0.05
N ILE A 155 0.73 -26.82 0.13
CA ILE A 155 -0.72 -26.65 -0.11
C ILE A 155 -1.32 -25.68 0.90
N THR A 156 -0.96 -25.78 2.17
CA THR A 156 -1.48 -24.92 3.24
C THR A 156 -1.05 -23.46 3.04
N LEU A 157 0.22 -23.21 2.75
CA LEU A 157 0.75 -21.86 2.58
C LEU A 157 0.25 -21.19 1.30
N VAL A 158 0.18 -21.93 0.19
CA VAL A 158 -0.39 -21.42 -1.06
C VAL A 158 -1.88 -21.14 -0.89
N GLY A 159 -2.63 -22.05 -0.26
CA GLY A 159 -4.03 -21.84 0.07
C GLY A 159 -4.24 -20.60 0.94
N GLY A 160 -3.41 -20.42 1.96
CA GLY A 160 -3.41 -19.23 2.82
C GLY A 160 -3.16 -17.93 2.04
N THR A 161 -2.16 -17.91 1.16
CA THR A 161 -1.86 -16.74 0.33
C THR A 161 -3.01 -16.41 -0.64
N MET A 162 -3.61 -17.42 -1.28
CA MET A 162 -4.75 -17.24 -2.17
C MET A 162 -5.99 -16.72 -1.41
N PHE A 163 -6.19 -17.22 -0.20
CA PHE A 163 -7.26 -16.72 0.67
C PHE A 163 -7.04 -15.25 1.07
N LEU A 164 -5.81 -14.87 1.43
CA LEU A 164 -5.46 -13.47 1.72
C LEU A 164 -5.68 -12.55 0.53
N MET A 165 -5.29 -12.99 -0.67
CA MET A 165 -5.53 -12.24 -1.90
C MET A 165 -7.03 -12.04 -2.12
N TRP A 166 -7.84 -13.09 -2.01
CA TRP A 166 -9.30 -13.01 -2.12
C TRP A 166 -9.89 -12.07 -1.06
N LEU A 167 -9.42 -12.15 0.17
CA LEU A 167 -9.86 -11.28 1.28
C LEU A 167 -9.53 -9.80 0.99
N GLY A 168 -8.36 -9.50 0.45
CA GLY A 168 -7.96 -8.17 0.01
C GLY A 168 -8.83 -7.63 -1.13
N GLU A 169 -9.17 -8.48 -2.11
CA GLU A 169 -10.09 -8.13 -3.20
C GLU A 169 -11.51 -7.84 -2.68
N GLN A 170 -12.03 -8.66 -1.77
CA GLN A 170 -13.35 -8.42 -1.16
C GLN A 170 -13.37 -7.14 -0.34
N THR A 171 -12.31 -6.86 0.41
CA THR A 171 -12.18 -5.61 1.18
C THR A 171 -12.18 -4.39 0.24
N THR A 172 -11.48 -4.47 -0.88
CA THR A 172 -11.45 -3.38 -1.88
C THR A 172 -12.79 -3.20 -2.58
N ALA A 173 -13.51 -4.30 -2.90
CA ALA A 173 -14.78 -4.25 -3.63
C ALA A 173 -15.96 -3.80 -2.76
N ARG A 174 -16.04 -4.23 -1.51
CA ARG A 174 -17.21 -4.04 -0.63
C ARG A 174 -16.92 -3.23 0.62
N GLY A 175 -15.65 -3.05 0.97
CA GLY A 175 -15.21 -2.32 2.14
C GLY A 175 -14.84 -0.87 1.84
N ILE A 176 -13.89 -0.35 2.63
CA ILE A 176 -13.30 0.97 2.50
C ILE A 176 -11.79 0.80 2.41
N GLY A 177 -11.15 1.57 1.55
CA GLY A 177 -9.71 1.51 1.36
C GLY A 177 -9.26 0.45 0.35
N ASN A 178 -7.95 0.38 0.15
CA ASN A 178 -7.31 -0.69 -0.59
C ASN A 178 -7.11 -1.88 0.35
N GLY A 179 -7.84 -2.97 0.12
CA GLY A 179 -7.82 -4.15 1.01
C GLY A 179 -6.43 -4.75 1.21
N ILE A 180 -5.61 -4.77 0.16
CA ILE A 180 -4.23 -5.29 0.22
C ILE A 180 -3.38 -4.42 1.16
N SER A 181 -3.45 -3.10 0.99
CA SER A 181 -2.74 -2.15 1.85
C SER A 181 -3.21 -2.22 3.30
N LEU A 182 -4.51 -2.44 3.52
CA LEU A 182 -5.07 -2.62 4.87
C LEU A 182 -4.60 -3.91 5.54
N ILE A 183 -4.45 -5.01 4.82
CA ILE A 183 -3.90 -6.26 5.37
C ILE A 183 -2.45 -6.05 5.82
N ILE A 184 -1.62 -5.39 5.00
CA ILE A 184 -0.24 -5.06 5.37
C ILE A 184 -0.22 -4.13 6.59
N PHE A 185 -1.06 -3.10 6.59
CA PHE A 185 -1.21 -2.17 7.70
C PHE A 185 -1.54 -2.87 9.02
N VAL A 186 -2.53 -3.76 9.02
CA VAL A 186 -2.92 -4.51 10.23
C VAL A 186 -1.80 -5.46 10.67
N GLY A 187 -1.09 -6.09 9.73
CA GLY A 187 0.09 -6.89 10.04
C GLY A 187 1.12 -6.09 10.83
N ILE A 188 1.49 -4.92 10.31
CA ILE A 188 2.46 -4.03 10.96
C ILE A 188 1.97 -3.53 12.32
N VAL A 189 0.74 -3.00 12.38
CA VAL A 189 0.18 -2.45 13.62
C VAL A 189 0.06 -3.50 14.72
N ALA A 190 -0.22 -4.74 14.36
CA ALA A 190 -0.36 -5.83 15.32
C ALA A 190 0.95 -6.24 16.00
N GLU A 191 2.10 -5.96 15.39
CA GLU A 191 3.43 -6.23 15.98
C GLU A 191 3.97 -5.04 16.80
N ILE A 192 3.38 -3.85 16.67
CA ILE A 192 3.80 -2.66 17.42
C ILE A 192 3.86 -2.89 18.95
N PRO A 193 2.82 -3.45 19.61
CA PRO A 193 2.86 -3.64 21.05
C PRO A 193 3.98 -4.57 21.51
N ALA A 194 4.23 -5.66 20.76
CA ALA A 194 5.30 -6.60 21.06
C ALA A 194 6.68 -5.97 20.90
N ALA A 195 6.90 -5.23 19.82
CA ALA A 195 8.15 -4.51 19.56
C ALA A 195 8.42 -3.44 20.64
N MET A 196 7.39 -2.70 21.06
CA MET A 196 7.53 -1.73 22.16
C MET A 196 7.87 -2.43 23.49
N ALA A 197 7.23 -3.54 23.80
CA ALA A 197 7.53 -4.30 25.02
C ALA A 197 8.99 -4.77 25.03
N GLN A 198 9.51 -5.29 23.93
CA GLN A 198 10.92 -5.68 23.79
C GLN A 198 11.86 -4.48 23.94
N PHE A 199 11.55 -3.35 23.32
CA PHE A 199 12.34 -2.13 23.41
C PHE A 199 12.45 -1.63 24.85
N PHE A 200 11.35 -1.60 25.60
CA PHE A 200 11.35 -1.19 27.01
C PHE A 200 12.04 -2.24 27.91
N SER A 201 11.95 -3.53 27.62
CA SER A 201 12.65 -4.57 28.37
C SER A 201 14.16 -4.44 28.26
N GLN A 202 14.68 -4.09 27.05
CA GLN A 202 16.12 -3.82 26.85
C GLN A 202 16.58 -2.54 27.56
N GLY A 203 15.72 -1.53 27.66
CA GLY A 203 15.98 -0.36 28.50
C GLY A 203 16.08 -0.70 29.99
N ARG A 204 15.26 -1.64 30.48
CA ARG A 204 15.31 -2.11 31.88
C ARG A 204 16.53 -2.99 32.16
N SER A 205 16.99 -3.78 31.21
CA SER A 205 18.19 -4.59 31.34
C SER A 205 19.50 -3.79 31.25
N GLY A 206 19.42 -2.48 31.00
CA GLY A 206 20.60 -1.61 30.88
C GLY A 206 21.35 -1.74 29.54
N ALA A 207 20.85 -2.54 28.60
CA ALA A 207 21.44 -2.70 27.27
C ALA A 207 21.35 -1.40 26.44
N ILE A 208 20.33 -0.57 26.70
CA ILE A 208 20.11 0.71 26.03
C ILE A 208 20.00 1.82 27.06
N SER A 209 20.72 2.94 26.85
CA SER A 209 20.65 4.07 27.78
C SER A 209 19.27 4.77 27.69
N PRO A 210 18.75 5.29 28.80
CA PRO A 210 17.46 5.99 28.83
C PRO A 210 17.39 7.19 27.86
N ALA A 211 18.53 7.85 27.62
CA ALA A 211 18.62 8.95 26.67
C ALA A 211 18.35 8.51 25.22
N VAL A 212 18.85 7.34 24.83
CA VAL A 212 18.58 6.76 23.51
C VAL A 212 17.10 6.41 23.35
N ILE A 213 16.45 5.88 24.41
CA ILE A 213 15.02 5.55 24.38
C ILE A 213 14.19 6.81 24.10
N ILE A 214 14.45 7.90 24.83
CA ILE A 214 13.77 9.16 24.63
C ILE A 214 14.05 9.72 23.23
N GLY A 215 15.30 9.65 22.78
CA GLY A 215 15.70 10.10 21.44
C GLY A 215 14.96 9.37 20.33
N VAL A 216 14.84 8.05 20.44
CA VAL A 216 14.09 7.22 19.47
C VAL A 216 12.61 7.57 19.45
N ILE A 217 11.96 7.75 20.60
CA ILE A 217 10.55 8.13 20.67
C ILE A 217 10.32 9.49 20.01
N VAL A 218 11.14 10.49 20.33
CA VAL A 218 11.06 11.82 19.73
C VAL A 218 11.25 11.74 18.23
N MET A 219 12.23 10.97 17.76
CA MET A 219 12.49 10.77 16.35
C MET A 219 11.29 10.15 15.62
N VAL A 220 10.65 9.11 16.19
CA VAL A 220 9.45 8.49 15.60
C VAL A 220 8.33 9.52 15.47
N ILE A 221 8.08 10.33 16.48
CA ILE A 221 7.04 11.37 16.45
C ILE A 221 7.36 12.40 15.36
N VAL A 222 8.61 12.87 15.28
CA VAL A 222 9.05 13.81 14.24
C VAL A 222 8.91 13.23 12.85
N THR A 223 9.30 11.95 12.66
CA THR A 223 9.16 11.25 11.38
C THR A 223 7.70 11.13 10.97
N ILE A 224 6.81 10.74 11.88
CA ILE A 224 5.37 10.66 11.59
C ILE A 224 4.82 12.04 11.20
N ALA A 225 5.16 13.09 11.95
CA ALA A 225 4.73 14.45 11.64
C ALA A 225 5.22 14.92 10.27
N PHE A 226 6.48 14.62 9.94
CA PHE A 226 7.08 14.94 8.65
C PHE A 226 6.40 14.18 7.49
N VAL A 227 6.15 12.88 7.65
CA VAL A 227 5.44 12.07 6.64
C VAL A 227 4.03 12.59 6.41
N VAL A 228 3.26 12.88 7.49
CA VAL A 228 1.91 13.46 7.37
C VAL A 228 1.94 14.81 6.65
N PHE A 229 2.94 15.65 6.94
CA PHE A 229 3.11 16.93 6.26
C PHE A 229 3.35 16.75 4.76
N MET A 230 4.24 15.85 4.38
CA MET A 230 4.59 15.58 2.98
C MET A 230 3.45 14.92 2.19
N GLU A 231 2.72 13.98 2.80
CA GLU A 231 1.56 13.31 2.17
C GLU A 231 0.36 14.26 1.95
N ARG A 232 0.27 15.33 2.75
CA ARG A 232 -0.75 16.37 2.58
C ARG A 232 -0.33 17.48 1.63
N ALA A 233 0.92 17.53 1.25
CA ALA A 233 1.45 18.58 0.37
C ALA A 233 0.90 18.41 -1.06
N LEU A 234 0.28 19.48 -1.55
CA LEU A 234 -0.35 19.52 -2.87
C LEU A 234 0.15 20.74 -3.65
N ARG A 235 0.50 20.55 -4.93
CA ARG A 235 0.69 21.65 -5.86
C ARG A 235 -0.59 21.86 -6.66
N LYS A 236 -1.15 23.06 -6.61
CA LYS A 236 -2.34 23.46 -7.35
C LYS A 236 -1.92 24.06 -8.69
N ILE A 237 -2.33 23.44 -9.79
CA ILE A 237 -2.13 23.97 -11.15
C ILE A 237 -3.43 24.69 -11.54
N HIS A 238 -3.34 25.97 -11.88
CA HIS A 238 -4.49 26.77 -12.28
C HIS A 238 -5.01 26.32 -13.65
N ILE A 239 -6.34 26.09 -13.73
CA ILE A 239 -7.06 25.78 -14.96
C ILE A 239 -8.15 26.81 -15.13
N GLN A 240 -8.27 27.36 -16.33
CA GLN A 240 -9.34 28.27 -16.72
C GLN A 240 -10.30 27.61 -17.71
N TYR A 241 -11.57 27.82 -17.50
CA TYR A 241 -12.63 27.41 -18.42
C TYR A 241 -13.15 28.63 -19.13
N PRO A 242 -13.27 28.65 -20.50
CA PRO A 242 -13.78 29.79 -21.24
C PRO A 242 -15.25 30.00 -20.93
N ARG A 243 -15.67 31.24 -21.05
CA ARG A 243 -17.07 31.62 -20.99
C ARG A 243 -17.84 30.94 -22.13
N ARG A 244 -18.97 30.33 -21.82
CA ARG A 244 -19.85 29.70 -22.82
C ARG A 244 -21.14 30.45 -22.89
N GLN A 245 -21.55 30.79 -24.11
CA GLN A 245 -22.86 31.34 -24.40
C GLN A 245 -23.72 30.21 -24.99
N ALA A 246 -24.80 29.87 -24.31
CA ALA A 246 -25.80 28.93 -24.82
C ALA A 246 -27.12 29.68 -24.97
N GLY A 247 -27.40 30.16 -26.19
CA GLY A 247 -28.52 31.03 -26.48
C GLY A 247 -28.40 32.40 -25.79
N MET A 248 -29.42 32.83 -25.05
CA MET A 248 -29.43 34.10 -24.30
C MET A 248 -28.75 33.98 -22.91
N LYS A 249 -28.32 32.78 -22.46
CA LYS A 249 -27.66 32.59 -21.18
C LYS A 249 -26.16 32.56 -21.37
N VAL A 250 -25.47 33.48 -20.70
CA VAL A 250 -24.00 33.51 -20.60
C VAL A 250 -23.61 32.77 -19.32
N TYR A 251 -22.90 31.67 -19.47
CA TYR A 251 -22.28 30.99 -18.35
C TYR A 251 -20.91 31.61 -18.12
N GLU A 252 -20.70 32.20 -16.97
CA GLU A 252 -19.38 32.74 -16.60
C GLU A 252 -18.35 31.64 -16.56
N GLY A 253 -17.20 31.88 -17.20
CA GLY A 253 -16.07 30.99 -17.14
C GLY A 253 -15.55 30.85 -15.69
N GLY A 254 -15.40 29.63 -15.21
CA GLY A 254 -14.86 29.34 -13.89
C GLY A 254 -13.35 29.14 -13.92
N SER A 255 -12.67 29.53 -12.85
CA SER A 255 -11.30 29.08 -12.59
C SER A 255 -11.33 27.91 -11.63
N SER A 256 -10.65 26.84 -11.97
CA SER A 256 -10.45 25.66 -11.12
C SER A 256 -8.97 25.40 -10.91
N SER A 257 -8.63 24.53 -9.98
CA SER A 257 -7.25 24.12 -9.78
C SER A 257 -7.15 22.60 -9.81
N LEU A 258 -6.19 22.07 -10.57
CA LEU A 258 -5.82 20.66 -10.54
C LEU A 258 -4.85 20.43 -9.37
N PRO A 259 -5.27 19.72 -8.32
CA PRO A 259 -4.38 19.40 -7.22
C PRO A 259 -3.49 18.20 -7.60
N VAL A 260 -2.18 18.40 -7.63
CA VAL A 260 -1.19 17.34 -7.84
C VAL A 260 -0.50 17.07 -6.50
N LYS A 261 -0.57 15.83 -5.99
CA LYS A 261 0.15 15.41 -4.78
C LYS A 261 1.67 15.47 -5.04
N VAL A 262 2.46 15.80 -4.01
CA VAL A 262 3.94 15.77 -4.09
C VAL A 262 4.43 14.33 -4.28
N ASN A 263 3.74 13.37 -3.66
CA ASN A 263 3.97 11.96 -3.85
C ASN A 263 2.71 11.29 -4.45
N PRO A 264 2.53 11.32 -5.79
CA PRO A 264 1.36 10.70 -6.42
C PRO A 264 1.41 9.18 -6.43
N ALA A 265 2.59 8.59 -6.26
CA ALA A 265 2.80 7.15 -6.18
C ALA A 265 2.48 6.57 -4.78
N GLY A 266 2.39 7.43 -3.75
CA GLY A 266 2.17 6.98 -2.38
C GLY A 266 3.32 6.11 -1.85
N VAL A 267 2.98 5.07 -1.11
CA VAL A 267 3.90 4.13 -0.45
C VAL A 267 4.33 2.97 -1.37
N ILE A 268 3.66 2.78 -2.51
CA ILE A 268 3.85 1.62 -3.39
C ILE A 268 5.31 1.46 -3.86
N PRO A 269 6.05 2.51 -4.25
CA PRO A 269 7.45 2.38 -4.63
C PRO A 269 8.34 1.81 -3.53
N ALA A 270 8.11 2.19 -2.28
CA ALA A 270 8.88 1.68 -1.15
C ALA A 270 8.58 0.19 -0.88
N ILE A 271 7.32 -0.22 -1.01
CA ILE A 271 6.93 -1.63 -0.91
C ILE A 271 7.55 -2.45 -2.04
N PHE A 272 7.57 -1.92 -3.26
CA PHE A 272 8.17 -2.59 -4.42
C PHE A 272 9.68 -2.75 -4.26
N ALA A 273 10.37 -1.70 -3.86
CA ALA A 273 11.81 -1.74 -3.60
C ALA A 273 12.17 -2.75 -2.51
N SER A 274 11.44 -2.75 -1.40
CA SER A 274 11.68 -3.71 -0.30
C SER A 274 11.37 -5.16 -0.71
N SER A 275 10.26 -5.39 -1.44
CA SER A 275 9.92 -6.73 -1.91
C SER A 275 10.95 -7.30 -2.89
N LEU A 276 11.49 -6.47 -3.79
CA LEU A 276 12.53 -6.90 -4.74
C LEU A 276 13.85 -7.20 -4.03
N LEU A 277 14.24 -6.40 -3.05
CA LEU A 277 15.46 -6.61 -2.27
C LEU A 277 15.39 -7.84 -1.38
N LEU A 278 14.19 -8.24 -0.94
CA LEU A 278 13.99 -9.46 -0.16
C LEU A 278 14.04 -10.74 -1.02
N LEU A 279 13.87 -10.66 -2.35
CA LEU A 279 13.91 -11.85 -3.21
C LEU A 279 15.25 -12.61 -3.17
N PRO A 280 16.44 -11.98 -3.32
CA PRO A 280 17.70 -12.70 -3.19
C PRO A 280 17.89 -13.33 -1.82
N ALA A 281 17.48 -12.63 -0.77
CA ALA A 281 17.56 -13.12 0.61
C ALA A 281 16.64 -14.33 0.85
N THR A 282 15.42 -14.32 0.30
CA THR A 282 14.53 -15.49 0.37
C THR A 282 15.09 -16.67 -0.42
N ILE A 283 15.65 -16.45 -1.61
CA ILE A 283 16.27 -17.50 -2.42
C ILE A 283 17.45 -18.13 -1.69
N SER A 284 18.30 -17.34 -1.02
CA SER A 284 19.43 -17.87 -0.27
C SER A 284 19.01 -18.71 0.94
N THR A 285 17.96 -18.31 1.64
CA THR A 285 17.38 -19.08 2.75
C THR A 285 16.85 -20.44 2.25
N PHE A 286 16.37 -20.51 1.01
CA PHE A 286 15.84 -21.74 0.42
C PHE A 286 16.91 -22.65 -0.19
N SER A 287 18.10 -22.14 -0.50
CA SER A 287 19.21 -22.93 -1.04
C SER A 287 19.92 -23.80 -0.02
N GLY A 288 19.60 -23.68 1.26
CA GLY A 288 20.25 -24.41 2.34
C GLY A 288 21.72 -24.04 2.54
N SER A 289 22.48 -24.93 3.18
CA SER A 289 23.92 -24.73 3.49
C SER A 289 24.84 -24.73 2.26
N ASP A 290 24.39 -25.20 1.10
CA ASP A 290 25.14 -25.22 -0.16
C ASP A 290 24.93 -23.94 -1.00
N THR A 291 24.99 -22.80 -0.37
CA THR A 291 25.08 -21.53 -1.12
C THR A 291 26.43 -21.47 -1.81
N GLY A 292 26.44 -21.60 -3.14
CA GLY A 292 27.67 -21.47 -3.92
C GLY A 292 28.42 -20.15 -3.64
N PRO A 293 29.72 -20.07 -3.95
CA PRO A 293 30.58 -18.94 -3.62
C PRO A 293 30.05 -17.59 -4.17
N VAL A 294 29.26 -17.63 -5.22
CA VAL A 294 28.62 -16.44 -5.82
C VAL A 294 27.52 -15.89 -4.91
N MET A 295 26.66 -16.75 -4.37
CA MET A 295 25.55 -16.33 -3.50
C MET A 295 26.05 -15.81 -2.15
N SER A 296 27.08 -16.45 -1.56
CA SER A 296 27.72 -15.97 -0.34
C SER A 296 28.35 -14.58 -0.52
N THR A 297 28.99 -14.33 -1.67
CA THR A 297 29.54 -13.01 -2.02
C THR A 297 28.43 -11.96 -2.21
N ILE A 298 27.34 -12.30 -2.89
CA ILE A 298 26.19 -11.43 -3.03
C ILE A 298 25.62 -11.07 -1.66
N MET A 299 25.43 -12.04 -0.78
CA MET A 299 24.92 -11.80 0.58
C MET A 299 25.85 -10.95 1.44
N ALA A 300 27.15 -11.07 1.27
CA ALA A 300 28.12 -10.26 2.00
C ALA A 300 28.04 -8.77 1.63
N TYR A 301 27.77 -8.45 0.36
CA TYR A 301 27.70 -7.07 -0.10
C TYR A 301 26.26 -6.48 -0.11
N PHE A 302 25.23 -7.32 -0.32
CA PHE A 302 23.81 -6.94 -0.37
C PHE A 302 23.06 -7.33 0.91
N GLY A 303 23.76 -7.68 1.99
CA GLY A 303 23.13 -7.92 3.29
C GLY A 303 22.50 -6.65 3.87
N PRO A 304 21.43 -6.79 4.69
CA PRO A 304 20.82 -5.65 5.38
C PRO A 304 21.83 -4.87 6.22
N GLY A 305 21.86 -3.55 6.09
CA GLY A 305 22.80 -2.66 6.79
C GLY A 305 24.11 -2.37 6.03
N GLN A 306 24.40 -3.05 4.93
CA GLN A 306 25.57 -2.75 4.11
C GLN A 306 25.35 -1.47 3.27
N PRO A 307 26.38 -0.63 3.05
CA PRO A 307 26.22 0.62 2.30
C PRO A 307 25.78 0.40 0.85
N LEU A 308 26.18 -0.70 0.22
CA LEU A 308 25.74 -1.04 -1.13
C LEU A 308 24.26 -1.40 -1.18
N TYR A 309 23.74 -2.11 -0.18
CA TYR A 309 22.32 -2.38 -0.01
C TYR A 309 21.52 -1.08 0.11
N LEU A 310 21.96 -0.15 0.96
CA LEU A 310 21.29 1.14 1.16
C LEU A 310 21.27 1.98 -0.12
N LEU A 311 22.39 2.03 -0.87
CA LEU A 311 22.46 2.75 -2.15
C LEU A 311 21.50 2.13 -3.17
N PHE A 312 21.50 0.81 -3.31
CA PHE A 312 20.62 0.11 -4.24
C PHE A 312 19.16 0.30 -3.88
N PHE A 313 18.84 0.29 -2.57
CA PHE A 313 17.49 0.56 -2.06
C PHE A 313 16.99 1.96 -2.47
N VAL A 314 17.82 2.99 -2.32
CA VAL A 314 17.48 4.36 -2.76
C VAL A 314 17.25 4.42 -4.26
N VAL A 315 18.14 3.83 -5.06
CA VAL A 315 18.01 3.80 -6.52
C VAL A 315 16.70 3.13 -6.93
N MET A 316 16.35 2.01 -6.28
CA MET A 316 15.09 1.31 -6.54
C MET A 316 13.86 2.12 -6.13
N ILE A 317 13.88 2.80 -4.99
CA ILE A 317 12.77 3.68 -4.59
C ILE A 317 12.57 4.79 -5.63
N VAL A 318 13.63 5.44 -6.07
CA VAL A 318 13.55 6.50 -7.09
C VAL A 318 13.02 5.94 -8.41
N PHE A 319 13.59 4.81 -8.87
CA PHE A 319 13.15 4.16 -10.10
C PHE A 319 11.65 3.79 -10.07
N PHE A 320 11.19 3.10 -9.03
CA PHE A 320 9.78 2.73 -8.91
C PHE A 320 8.87 3.93 -8.69
N SER A 321 9.33 5.01 -8.05
CA SER A 321 8.55 6.25 -7.93
C SER A 321 8.25 6.85 -9.29
N TYR A 322 9.25 6.99 -10.16
CA TYR A 322 9.08 7.49 -11.52
C TYR A 322 8.25 6.52 -12.36
N PHE A 323 8.60 5.23 -12.34
CA PHE A 323 7.90 4.21 -13.10
C PHE A 323 6.41 4.16 -12.76
N TYR A 324 6.07 4.06 -11.47
CA TYR A 324 4.68 3.94 -11.03
C TYR A 324 3.88 5.21 -11.29
N THR A 325 4.47 6.37 -11.06
CA THR A 325 3.78 7.65 -11.28
C THR A 325 3.36 7.78 -12.74
N PHE A 326 4.27 7.65 -13.69
CA PHE A 326 3.96 7.90 -15.10
C PHE A 326 3.17 6.78 -15.78
N ASN A 327 3.33 5.52 -15.36
CA ASN A 327 2.63 4.41 -15.98
C ASN A 327 1.27 4.07 -15.34
N VAL A 328 1.08 4.42 -14.06
CA VAL A 328 -0.11 3.97 -13.31
C VAL A 328 -0.89 5.14 -12.71
N SER A 329 -0.23 6.05 -11.98
CA SER A 329 -0.90 7.05 -11.16
C SER A 329 -1.28 8.30 -11.94
N PHE A 330 -0.41 8.81 -12.79
CA PHE A 330 -0.60 10.07 -13.50
C PHE A 330 -0.07 9.97 -14.94
N LYS A 331 -0.99 9.94 -15.91
CA LYS A 331 -0.67 9.95 -17.32
C LYS A 331 -0.93 11.33 -17.89
N PRO A 332 0.13 12.10 -18.21
CA PRO A 332 0.01 13.48 -18.65
C PRO A 332 -0.86 13.63 -19.92
N ASP A 333 -0.72 12.68 -20.87
CA ASP A 333 -1.46 12.70 -22.13
C ASP A 333 -2.98 12.55 -21.92
N GLU A 334 -3.40 11.55 -21.11
CA GLU A 334 -4.83 11.33 -20.81
C GLU A 334 -5.44 12.52 -20.04
N VAL A 335 -4.68 13.12 -19.11
CA VAL A 335 -5.13 14.29 -18.34
C VAL A 335 -5.24 15.50 -19.24
N ALA A 336 -4.28 15.75 -20.12
CA ALA A 336 -4.31 16.88 -21.07
C ALA A 336 -5.44 16.74 -22.10
N GLU A 337 -5.72 15.53 -22.56
CA GLU A 337 -6.84 15.26 -23.48
C GLU A 337 -8.20 15.45 -22.77
N ASN A 338 -8.36 14.96 -21.56
CA ASN A 338 -9.55 15.19 -20.74
C ASN A 338 -9.80 16.67 -20.48
N LEU A 339 -8.75 17.44 -20.15
CA LEU A 339 -8.84 18.89 -20.01
C LEU A 339 -9.29 19.55 -21.30
N LYS A 340 -8.72 19.16 -22.45
CA LYS A 340 -9.11 19.67 -23.77
C LYS A 340 -10.57 19.36 -24.07
N ASN A 341 -11.03 18.14 -23.80
CA ASN A 341 -12.42 17.71 -24.01
C ASN A 341 -13.42 18.49 -23.14
N GLN A 342 -12.98 18.87 -21.93
CA GLN A 342 -13.77 19.72 -21.02
C GLN A 342 -13.64 21.22 -21.35
N ASN A 343 -12.87 21.61 -22.38
CA ASN A 343 -12.47 22.96 -22.74
C ASN A 343 -11.77 23.73 -21.61
N GLY A 344 -11.09 23.03 -20.73
CA GLY A 344 -10.19 23.61 -19.76
C GLY A 344 -8.82 23.85 -20.39
N PHE A 345 -8.16 24.93 -20.02
CA PHE A 345 -6.79 25.21 -20.46
C PHE A 345 -5.97 25.80 -19.31
N VAL A 346 -4.66 25.57 -19.39
CA VAL A 346 -3.70 26.21 -18.50
C VAL A 346 -3.35 27.59 -19.08
N PRO A 347 -3.45 28.69 -18.32
CA PRO A 347 -3.14 30.00 -18.82
C PRO A 347 -1.73 30.07 -19.43
N GLY A 348 -1.63 30.58 -20.65
CA GLY A 348 -0.38 30.73 -21.40
C GLY A 348 0.10 29.48 -22.15
N ILE A 349 -0.61 28.34 -22.06
CA ILE A 349 -0.22 27.07 -22.71
C ILE A 349 -1.33 26.60 -23.67
N ARG A 350 -0.94 26.18 -24.88
CA ARG A 350 -1.90 25.65 -25.86
C ARG A 350 -2.47 24.30 -25.39
N PRO A 351 -3.81 24.10 -25.45
CA PRO A 351 -4.43 22.82 -25.08
C PRO A 351 -3.95 21.66 -25.98
N GLY A 352 -3.80 20.46 -25.40
CA GLY A 352 -3.32 19.27 -26.07
C GLY A 352 -1.88 18.92 -25.70
N LYS A 353 -1.02 18.56 -26.69
CA LYS A 353 0.35 18.10 -26.46
C LYS A 353 1.21 19.03 -25.60
N LYS A 354 1.13 20.35 -25.83
CA LYS A 354 1.86 21.35 -25.03
C LYS A 354 1.45 21.33 -23.55
N THR A 355 0.19 21.09 -23.27
CA THR A 355 -0.30 20.92 -21.90
C THR A 355 0.22 19.62 -21.29
N ALA A 356 0.28 18.52 -22.05
CA ALA A 356 0.87 17.26 -21.58
C ALA A 356 2.36 17.42 -21.23
N GLU A 357 3.16 18.02 -22.13
CA GLU A 357 4.59 18.32 -21.89
C GLU A 357 4.80 19.17 -20.62
N TYR A 358 3.94 20.18 -20.43
CA TYR A 358 4.01 21.02 -19.22
C TYR A 358 3.67 20.25 -17.95
N LEU A 359 2.61 19.43 -17.99
CA LEU A 359 2.20 18.60 -16.85
C LEU A 359 3.30 17.58 -16.51
N GLU A 360 3.89 16.94 -17.51
CA GLU A 360 5.01 16.01 -17.34
C GLU A 360 6.22 16.70 -16.68
N TYR A 361 6.58 17.88 -17.16
CA TYR A 361 7.66 18.68 -16.60
C TYR A 361 7.41 19.03 -15.12
N VAL A 362 6.21 19.49 -14.79
CA VAL A 362 5.84 19.87 -13.41
C VAL A 362 5.82 18.64 -12.50
N VAL A 363 5.20 17.54 -12.94
CA VAL A 363 5.11 16.29 -12.16
C VAL A 363 6.49 15.70 -11.95
N SER A 364 7.35 15.66 -12.95
CA SER A 364 8.73 15.13 -12.83
C SER A 364 9.53 15.88 -11.77
N ARG A 365 9.43 17.23 -11.73
CA ARG A 365 10.11 18.05 -10.72
C ARG A 365 9.59 17.84 -9.30
N ILE A 366 8.28 17.71 -9.16
CA ILE A 366 7.65 17.45 -7.86
C ILE A 366 8.00 16.04 -7.39
N LEU A 367 8.02 15.07 -8.31
CA LEU A 367 8.34 13.69 -8.02
C LEU A 367 9.79 13.49 -7.57
N ALA A 368 10.73 14.30 -8.06
CA ALA A 368 12.11 14.29 -7.56
C ALA A 368 12.16 14.60 -6.05
N LEU A 369 11.39 15.59 -5.58
CA LEU A 369 11.26 15.89 -4.16
C LEU A 369 10.52 14.77 -3.40
N GLY A 370 9.46 14.22 -4.01
CA GLY A 370 8.69 13.11 -3.44
C GLY A 370 9.51 11.82 -3.28
N SER A 371 10.33 11.47 -4.28
CA SER A 371 11.20 10.28 -4.20
C SER A 371 12.35 10.47 -3.21
N ALA A 372 12.92 11.68 -3.14
CA ALA A 372 13.98 12.00 -2.18
C ALA A 372 13.47 11.91 -0.73
N TYR A 373 12.27 12.44 -0.47
CA TYR A 373 11.66 12.30 0.85
C TYR A 373 11.37 10.84 1.23
N LEU A 374 10.82 10.03 0.28
CA LEU A 374 10.58 8.61 0.50
C LEU A 374 11.88 7.87 0.84
N ALA A 375 12.94 8.12 0.06
CA ALA A 375 14.26 7.55 0.31
C ALA A 375 14.79 7.93 1.70
N ALA A 376 14.71 9.21 2.06
CA ALA A 376 15.18 9.70 3.36
C ALA A 376 14.44 9.03 4.53
N VAL A 377 13.11 8.92 4.45
CA VAL A 377 12.30 8.29 5.51
C VAL A 377 12.56 6.77 5.59
N CYS A 378 12.78 6.09 4.46
CA CYS A 378 13.11 4.67 4.44
C CYS A 378 14.52 4.36 4.95
N LEU A 379 15.50 5.22 4.64
CA LEU A 379 16.88 5.04 5.07
C LEU A 379 17.10 5.31 6.55
N LEU A 380 16.39 6.28 7.12
CA LEU A 380 16.63 6.74 8.49
C LEU A 380 16.61 5.59 9.52
N PRO A 381 15.62 4.67 9.56
CA PRO A 381 15.66 3.55 10.50
C PRO A 381 16.70 2.48 10.16
N GLU A 382 17.03 2.29 8.88
CA GLU A 382 18.08 1.34 8.49
C GLU A 382 19.44 1.79 8.98
N ILE A 383 19.76 3.09 8.89
CA ILE A 383 20.98 3.65 9.43
C ILE A 383 21.01 3.54 10.96
N LEU A 384 19.89 3.83 11.63
CA LEU A 384 19.81 3.72 13.08
C LEU A 384 19.98 2.29 13.58
N ARG A 385 19.47 1.30 12.85
CA ARG A 385 19.68 -0.11 13.16
C ARG A 385 21.16 -0.50 13.04
N ALA A 386 21.85 0.00 12.00
CA ALA A 386 23.26 -0.28 11.77
C ALA A 386 24.17 0.33 12.87
N GLU A 387 23.86 1.55 13.33
CA GLU A 387 24.70 2.29 14.28
C GLU A 387 24.39 2.00 15.75
N LEU A 388 23.08 1.87 16.10
CA LEU A 388 22.66 1.79 17.50
C LEU A 388 22.34 0.36 17.96
N ALA A 389 22.42 -0.66 17.08
CA ALA A 389 22.07 -2.06 17.36
C ALA A 389 20.70 -2.20 18.09
N VAL A 390 19.82 -1.22 17.94
CA VAL A 390 18.48 -1.24 18.53
C VAL A 390 17.64 -2.23 17.74
N PRO A 391 16.98 -3.20 18.36
CA PRO A 391 16.04 -4.09 17.69
C PRO A 391 14.77 -3.33 17.33
N PHE A 392 14.94 -2.31 16.50
CA PHE A 392 13.85 -1.41 16.12
C PHE A 392 13.22 -1.97 14.86
N TYR A 393 12.19 -2.76 15.02
CA TYR A 393 11.38 -3.31 13.93
C TYR A 393 10.52 -2.27 13.20
N PHE A 394 10.52 -1.02 13.66
CA PHE A 394 9.90 0.10 12.99
C PHE A 394 10.79 0.61 11.84
N GLY A 395 10.89 -0.17 10.78
CA GLY A 395 11.52 0.30 9.55
C GLY A 395 10.78 1.51 8.98
N GLY A 396 11.49 2.39 8.26
CA GLY A 396 10.89 3.57 7.62
C GLY A 396 9.73 3.21 6.69
N THR A 397 9.82 2.08 6.02
CA THR A 397 8.73 1.54 5.19
C THR A 397 7.47 1.26 6.00
N SER A 398 7.59 0.74 7.23
CA SER A 398 6.45 0.42 8.09
C SER A 398 5.72 1.67 8.56
N VAL A 399 6.47 2.70 9.00
CA VAL A 399 5.90 3.99 9.39
C VAL A 399 5.21 4.66 8.20
N LEU A 400 5.85 4.64 7.03
CA LEU A 400 5.26 5.14 5.79
C LEU A 400 3.96 4.43 5.45
N ILE A 401 3.93 3.09 5.51
CA ILE A 401 2.74 2.30 5.22
C ILE A 401 1.62 2.66 6.20
N VAL A 402 1.92 2.70 7.50
CA VAL A 402 0.93 3.01 8.53
C VAL A 402 0.32 4.40 8.31
N VAL A 403 1.14 5.42 8.09
CA VAL A 403 0.67 6.79 7.90
C VAL A 403 -0.11 6.93 6.58
N SER A 404 0.44 6.44 5.47
CA SER A 404 -0.15 6.62 4.15
C SER A 404 -1.47 5.86 4.01
N VAL A 405 -1.54 4.60 4.46
CA VAL A 405 -2.79 3.81 4.42
C VAL A 405 -3.86 4.44 5.31
N THR A 406 -3.48 4.94 6.50
CA THR A 406 -4.42 5.65 7.37
C THR A 406 -4.95 6.91 6.70
N MET A 407 -4.06 7.71 6.07
CA MET A 407 -4.46 8.94 5.37
C MET A 407 -5.36 8.65 4.17
N ASP A 408 -5.05 7.63 3.36
CA ASP A 408 -5.88 7.24 2.21
C ASP A 408 -7.25 6.72 2.66
N THR A 409 -7.30 5.93 3.74
CA THR A 409 -8.56 5.43 4.31
C THR A 409 -9.43 6.59 4.84
N ILE A 410 -8.83 7.55 5.55
CA ILE A 410 -9.53 8.75 6.03
C ILE A 410 -10.06 9.57 4.86
N GLN A 411 -9.27 9.77 3.80
CA GLN A 411 -9.72 10.50 2.61
C GLN A 411 -10.90 9.82 1.92
N GLN A 412 -10.90 8.49 1.83
CA GLN A 412 -12.01 7.74 1.27
C GLN A 412 -13.27 7.83 2.15
N VAL A 413 -13.13 7.70 3.46
CA VAL A 413 -14.25 7.90 4.40
C VAL A 413 -14.85 9.31 4.25
N GLN A 414 -14.00 10.34 4.15
CA GLN A 414 -14.45 11.72 3.96
C GLN A 414 -15.17 11.91 2.62
N SER A 415 -14.68 11.32 1.53
CA SER A 415 -15.31 11.41 0.22
C SER A 415 -16.71 10.75 0.20
N HIS A 416 -16.85 9.59 0.84
CA HIS A 416 -18.15 8.92 1.00
C HIS A 416 -19.13 9.72 1.86
N LEU A 417 -18.66 10.33 2.94
CA LEU A 417 -19.49 11.20 3.79
C LEU A 417 -19.99 12.43 3.02
N LEU A 418 -19.12 13.06 2.23
CA LEU A 418 -19.50 14.20 1.40
C LEU A 418 -20.55 13.80 0.35
N ALA A 419 -20.35 12.66 -0.34
CA ALA A 419 -21.30 12.14 -1.32
C ALA A 419 -22.70 11.95 -0.70
N HIS A 420 -22.77 11.33 0.47
CA HIS A 420 -24.04 11.11 1.18
C HIS A 420 -24.72 12.43 1.62
N GLN A 421 -23.94 13.44 2.02
CA GLN A 421 -24.49 14.76 2.36
C GLN A 421 -25.10 15.44 1.13
N TYR A 422 -24.46 15.32 -0.05
CA TYR A 422 -24.99 15.87 -1.31
C TYR A 422 -26.26 15.14 -1.76
N GLU A 423 -26.36 13.83 -1.63
CA GLU A 423 -27.59 13.07 -1.92
C GLU A 423 -28.76 13.56 -1.06
N GLY A 424 -28.56 13.72 0.23
CA GLY A 424 -29.59 14.25 1.14
C GLY A 424 -30.03 15.68 0.82
N LEU A 425 -29.14 16.51 0.28
CA LEU A 425 -29.50 17.86 -0.20
C LEU A 425 -30.30 17.81 -1.51
N ILE A 426 -29.97 16.92 -2.43
CA ILE A 426 -30.66 16.72 -3.71
C ILE A 426 -32.08 16.20 -3.44
N GLU A 427 -32.27 15.21 -2.56
CA GLU A 427 -33.61 14.72 -2.18
C GLU A 427 -34.46 15.82 -1.57
N LYS A 428 -33.92 16.62 -0.65
CA LYS A 428 -34.65 17.77 -0.08
C LYS A 428 -35.01 18.82 -1.13
N SER A 429 -34.14 19.10 -2.10
CA SER A 429 -34.40 20.04 -3.18
C SER A 429 -35.50 19.54 -4.14
N GLN A 430 -35.52 18.23 -4.42
CA GLN A 430 -36.57 17.62 -5.26
C GLN A 430 -37.93 17.59 -4.56
N LEU A 431 -37.95 17.37 -3.22
CA LEU A 431 -39.17 17.44 -2.43
C LEU A 431 -39.75 18.89 -2.40
N CYS A 432 -38.90 19.90 -2.25
CA CYS A 432 -39.28 21.30 -2.36
C CYS A 432 -39.81 21.66 -3.75
N GLY A 433 -39.21 21.11 -4.80
CA GLY A 433 -39.67 21.32 -6.19
C GLY A 433 -41.07 20.71 -6.49
N LYS A 434 -41.35 19.55 -5.90
CA LYS A 434 -42.69 18.92 -5.99
C LYS A 434 -43.77 19.67 -5.21
N SER A 435 -43.45 20.26 -4.08
CA SER A 435 -44.36 21.09 -3.30
C SER A 435 -44.78 22.36 -4.04
N LYS A 436 -43.83 23.04 -4.70
CA LYS A 436 -44.14 24.24 -5.52
C LYS A 436 -44.99 23.93 -6.77
N LYS A 437 -44.88 22.75 -7.38
CA LYS A 437 -45.75 22.36 -8.51
C LYS A 437 -47.17 22.00 -8.07
N ARG A 438 -47.39 21.63 -6.82
CA ARG A 438 -48.74 21.31 -6.31
C ARG A 438 -49.55 22.55 -5.96
N THR A 439 -48.89 23.63 -5.55
CA THR A 439 -49.58 24.91 -5.19
C THR A 439 -49.96 25.75 -6.42
N THR A 440 -49.31 25.60 -7.58
CA THR A 440 -49.66 26.34 -8.81
C THR A 440 -50.76 25.67 -9.64
N ARG A 441 -51.29 24.51 -9.26
CA ARG A 441 -52.31 23.78 -10.03
C ARG A 441 -53.74 23.91 -9.44
N LYS A 442 -53.94 24.76 -8.46
CA LYS A 442 -55.31 25.12 -7.96
C LYS A 442 -55.57 26.59 -8.16
N ALA A 443 -55.82 27.00 -9.42
CA ALA A 443 -56.58 28.19 -9.70
C ALA A 443 -57.98 27.76 -10.23
N PRO A 444 -59.08 28.20 -9.62
CA PRO A 444 -60.40 27.74 -10.03
C PRO A 444 -60.84 28.37 -11.31
N ALA A 445 -61.43 27.56 -12.21
CA ALA A 445 -62.23 28.05 -13.31
C ALA A 445 -63.41 28.83 -12.72
N ARG A 446 -63.51 30.09 -13.04
CA ARG A 446 -64.77 30.87 -12.94
C ARG A 446 -65.20 31.29 -14.33
N ARG A 447 -66.32 30.74 -14.68
CA ARG A 447 -67.45 31.21 -15.50
C ARG A 447 -67.17 32.17 -16.63
#